data_2e9d63236d9a1703ceaf99940d2561e3
#
_entry.id   2e9d63236d9a1703ceaf99940d2561e3
#
_cell.length_a   1.000
_cell.length_b   1.000
_cell.length_c   1.000
_cell.angle_alpha   90.00
_cell.angle_beta   90.00
_cell.angle_gamma   90.00
#
_symmetry.space_group_name_H-M   'P 1'
#
loop_
_entity.id
_entity.type
_entity.pdbx_description
1 polymer ?
#
loop_
_entity_poly.entity_id
_entity_poly.type
_entity_poly.pdbx_seq_one_letter_code
_entity_poly.pdbx_strand_id
1 'polypeptide(L)'
;MKSDDAKAFREALGSLLEDQRVSKMKNYTQHGSITTYDHCRKVARLSQRINRCLHLKADEEALLQGAMLHDYFLYDWHENHRDENGWHGFSHAETALRNAREDFDIDPQVGHIIQSHMWPLNITRIPRTREAWIVCIADKWVSGRETLFHRSKANHN
;
A
#
# COMPACT_ATOMS: atom_id res chain seq x y z
N MET A 1 -1.71 19.44 4.60
CA MET A 1 -2.33 18.49 5.55
C MET A 1 -2.62 19.28 6.82
N LYS A 2 -3.86 19.29 7.30
CA LYS A 2 -4.22 19.99 8.54
C LYS A 2 -3.49 19.33 9.72
N SER A 3 -3.21 20.06 10.80
CA SER A 3 -2.52 19.55 12.01
C SER A 3 -3.14 18.24 12.54
N ASP A 4 -4.48 18.19 12.53
CA ASP A 4 -5.25 17.05 13.02
C ASP A 4 -5.11 15.80 12.13
N ASP A 5 -4.94 15.99 10.80
CA ASP A 5 -4.71 14.87 9.87
C ASP A 5 -3.35 14.21 10.13
N ALA A 6 -2.33 15.04 10.40
CA ALA A 6 -0.99 14.55 10.69
C ALA A 6 -0.91 13.83 12.04
N LYS A 7 -1.68 14.29 13.02
CA LYS A 7 -1.76 13.66 14.34
C LYS A 7 -2.43 12.29 14.22
N ALA A 8 -3.62 12.22 13.66
CA ALA A 8 -4.35 10.96 13.47
C ALA A 8 -3.58 9.94 12.61
N PHE A 9 -2.86 10.40 11.58
CA PHE A 9 -1.98 9.54 10.77
C PHE A 9 -0.88 8.90 11.62
N ARG A 10 -0.26 9.66 12.53
CA ARG A 10 0.76 9.14 13.43
C ARG A 10 0.18 8.24 14.52
N GLU A 11 -0.99 8.55 15.03
CA GLU A 11 -1.67 7.73 16.04
C GLU A 11 -2.05 6.35 15.47
N ALA A 12 -2.61 6.30 14.25
CA ALA A 12 -3.00 5.05 13.62
C ALA A 12 -1.82 4.20 13.13
N LEU A 13 -0.70 4.82 12.75
CA LEU A 13 0.45 4.13 12.17
C LEU A 13 1.72 4.18 13.01
N GLY A 14 1.70 4.82 14.19
CA GLY A 14 2.93 5.08 14.97
C GLY A 14 3.78 3.83 15.18
N SER A 15 3.19 2.76 15.66
CA SER A 15 3.87 1.48 15.87
C SER A 15 4.42 0.86 14.58
N LEU A 16 3.68 0.92 13.47
CA LEU A 16 4.14 0.40 12.17
C LEU A 16 5.26 1.26 11.57
N LEU A 17 5.18 2.59 11.70
CA LEU A 17 6.19 3.49 11.13
C LEU A 17 7.55 3.38 11.84
N GLU A 18 7.54 2.98 13.11
CA GLU A 18 8.74 2.80 13.96
C GLU A 18 9.27 1.35 13.91
N ASP A 19 8.48 0.40 13.37
CA ASP A 19 8.87 -1.01 13.32
C ASP A 19 10.00 -1.23 12.30
N GLN A 20 11.05 -1.93 12.76
CA GLN A 20 12.21 -2.25 11.93
C GLN A 20 11.85 -3.15 10.74
N ARG A 21 10.83 -4.01 10.88
CA ARG A 21 10.35 -4.91 9.80
C ARG A 21 9.70 -4.10 8.69
N VAL A 22 8.86 -3.12 9.03
CA VAL A 22 8.29 -2.17 8.05
C VAL A 22 9.40 -1.34 7.41
N SER A 23 10.43 -0.95 8.16
CA SER A 23 11.57 -0.21 7.63
C SER A 23 12.36 -0.97 6.56
N LYS A 24 12.31 -2.32 6.51
CA LYS A 24 12.91 -3.13 5.43
C LYS A 24 12.33 -2.80 4.05
N MET A 25 11.09 -2.34 3.96
CA MET A 25 10.47 -1.88 2.70
C MET A 25 11.25 -0.75 2.02
N LYS A 26 12.12 -0.04 2.73
CA LYS A 26 13.02 0.97 2.16
C LYS A 26 14.13 0.38 1.29
N ASN A 27 14.42 -0.90 1.43
CA ASN A 27 15.44 -1.61 0.66
C ASN A 27 14.93 -2.06 -0.72
N TYR A 28 13.63 -1.98 -0.96
CA TYR A 28 13.00 -2.44 -2.19
C TYR A 28 12.43 -1.29 -2.98
N THR A 29 12.71 -1.30 -4.29
CA THR A 29 12.24 -0.26 -5.22
C THR A 29 10.84 -0.61 -5.73
N GLN A 30 9.91 0.36 -5.66
CA GLN A 30 8.57 0.22 -6.22
C GLN A 30 8.52 0.72 -7.66
N HIS A 31 8.87 1.99 -7.88
CA HIS A 31 8.88 2.62 -9.20
C HIS A 31 10.04 3.60 -9.31
N GLY A 32 10.97 3.36 -10.23
CA GLY A 32 12.13 4.23 -10.44
C GLY A 32 13.03 4.33 -9.21
N SER A 33 13.09 5.50 -8.58
CA SER A 33 13.86 5.75 -7.34
C SER A 33 12.99 5.73 -6.07
N ILE A 34 11.71 5.35 -6.17
CA ILE A 34 10.75 5.37 -5.06
C ILE A 34 10.78 4.01 -4.40
N THR A 35 11.00 3.99 -3.09
CA THR A 35 10.96 2.75 -2.30
C THR A 35 9.52 2.29 -2.06
N THR A 36 9.33 1.00 -1.84
CA THR A 36 8.02 0.42 -1.45
C THR A 36 7.47 1.12 -0.19
N TYR A 37 8.33 1.45 0.77
CA TYR A 37 7.95 2.21 1.96
C TYR A 37 7.36 3.59 1.63
N ASP A 38 8.04 4.35 0.77
CA ASP A 38 7.58 5.71 0.39
C ASP A 38 6.30 5.66 -0.43
N HIS A 39 6.16 4.65 -1.31
CA HIS A 39 4.94 4.38 -2.05
C HIS A 39 3.77 4.13 -1.09
N CYS A 40 3.87 3.15 -0.19
CA CYS A 40 2.82 2.82 0.78
C CYS A 40 2.43 4.01 1.66
N ARG A 41 3.40 4.82 2.10
CA ARG A 41 3.11 6.07 2.84
C ARG A 41 2.32 7.08 2.02
N LYS A 42 2.59 7.22 0.71
CA LYS A 42 1.82 8.10 -0.17
C LYS A 42 0.40 7.57 -0.36
N VAL A 43 0.26 6.25 -0.56
CA VAL A 43 -1.05 5.59 -0.65
C VAL A 43 -1.85 5.81 0.63
N ALA A 44 -1.25 5.60 1.80
CA ALA A 44 -1.92 5.82 3.10
C ALA A 44 -2.38 7.28 3.26
N ARG A 45 -1.53 8.26 2.93
CA ARG A 45 -1.91 9.69 3.01
C ARG A 45 -3.02 10.06 2.03
N LEU A 46 -3.00 9.52 0.82
CA LEU A 46 -4.05 9.75 -0.16
C LEU A 46 -5.36 9.11 0.29
N SER A 47 -5.31 7.89 0.81
CA SER A 47 -6.46 7.17 1.36
C SER A 47 -7.13 7.95 2.49
N GLN A 48 -6.35 8.45 3.47
CA GLN A 48 -6.86 9.31 4.53
C GLN A 48 -7.55 10.56 3.96
N ARG A 49 -6.91 11.22 3.00
CA ARG A 49 -7.46 12.42 2.37
C ARG A 49 -8.77 12.14 1.64
N ILE A 50 -8.87 11.04 0.90
CA ILE A 50 -10.09 10.61 0.21
C ILE A 50 -11.20 10.38 1.24
N ASN A 51 -10.93 9.59 2.28
CA ASN A 51 -11.90 9.29 3.33
C ASN A 51 -12.48 10.57 3.96
N ARG A 52 -11.61 11.50 4.34
CA ARG A 52 -12.00 12.75 5.01
C ARG A 52 -12.68 13.76 4.09
N CYS A 53 -12.13 13.99 2.89
CA CYS A 53 -12.69 14.97 1.95
C CYS A 53 -14.07 14.55 1.42
N LEU A 54 -14.28 13.25 1.24
CA LEU A 54 -15.55 12.71 0.75
C LEU A 54 -16.48 12.24 1.87
N HIS A 55 -16.09 12.43 3.14
CA HIS A 55 -16.87 12.03 4.31
C HIS A 55 -17.35 10.57 4.27
N LEU A 56 -16.49 9.65 3.82
CA LEU A 56 -16.86 8.25 3.57
C LEU A 56 -17.06 7.44 4.85
N LYS A 57 -16.66 7.97 6.01
CA LYS A 57 -16.79 7.32 7.34
C LYS A 57 -16.20 5.91 7.36
N ALA A 58 -15.09 5.71 6.64
CA ALA A 58 -14.30 4.50 6.71
C ALA A 58 -13.57 4.42 8.06
N ASP A 59 -13.32 3.19 8.53
CA ASP A 59 -12.46 2.98 9.69
C ASP A 59 -11.04 3.46 9.35
N GLU A 60 -10.63 4.55 9.97
CA GLU A 60 -9.36 5.22 9.61
C GLU A 60 -8.15 4.41 10.05
N GLU A 61 -8.23 3.65 11.14
CA GLU A 61 -7.14 2.82 11.60
C GLU A 61 -6.92 1.65 10.63
N ALA A 62 -7.95 0.86 10.34
CA ALA A 62 -7.88 -0.23 9.37
C ALA A 62 -7.49 0.26 7.97
N LEU A 63 -8.00 1.41 7.54
CA LEU A 63 -7.68 2.04 6.26
C LEU A 63 -6.17 2.34 6.15
N LEU A 64 -5.60 2.98 7.17
CA LEU A 64 -4.21 3.41 7.16
C LEU A 64 -3.25 2.24 7.33
N GLN A 65 -3.56 1.28 8.21
CA GLN A 65 -2.77 0.05 8.36
C GLN A 65 -2.78 -0.76 7.08
N GLY A 66 -3.95 -0.98 6.47
CA GLY A 66 -4.08 -1.68 5.20
C GLY A 66 -3.32 -0.99 4.08
N ALA A 67 -3.41 0.33 3.97
CA ALA A 67 -2.67 1.11 2.99
C ALA A 67 -1.14 1.09 3.23
N MET A 68 -0.67 1.00 4.48
CA MET A 68 0.76 0.90 4.77
C MET A 68 1.33 -0.47 4.47
N LEU A 69 0.52 -1.52 4.61
CA LEU A 69 0.96 -2.92 4.48
C LEU A 69 0.55 -3.57 3.14
N HIS A 70 -0.17 -2.87 2.23
CA HIS A 70 -0.70 -3.51 1.01
C HIS A 70 0.40 -4.11 0.12
N ASP A 71 1.60 -3.53 0.12
CA ASP A 71 2.78 -3.98 -0.60
C ASP A 71 3.91 -4.48 0.33
N TYR A 72 3.55 -5.08 1.47
CA TYR A 72 4.51 -5.66 2.41
C TYR A 72 5.03 -7.03 1.95
N PHE A 73 5.52 -7.12 0.70
CA PHE A 73 6.01 -8.38 0.09
C PHE A 73 7.50 -8.67 0.36
N LEU A 74 8.34 -7.68 0.68
CA LEU A 74 9.72 -7.80 1.15
C LEU A 74 10.69 -8.56 0.21
N TYR A 75 10.55 -8.40 -1.11
CA TYR A 75 11.50 -8.91 -2.11
C TYR A 75 11.68 -7.91 -3.27
N ASP A 76 12.78 -8.06 -4.04
CA ASP A 76 12.98 -7.25 -5.25
C ASP A 76 12.29 -7.91 -6.44
N TRP A 77 11.15 -7.35 -6.84
CA TRP A 77 10.37 -7.85 -7.96
C TRP A 77 10.97 -7.48 -9.34
N HIS A 78 11.94 -6.57 -9.38
CA HIS A 78 12.65 -6.23 -10.62
C HIS A 78 13.69 -7.30 -10.99
N GLU A 79 14.28 -7.96 -9.99
CA GLU A 79 15.20 -9.07 -10.21
C GLU A 79 14.47 -10.39 -10.46
N ASN A 80 13.37 -10.60 -9.76
CA ASN A 80 12.54 -11.80 -9.86
C ASN A 80 11.09 -11.43 -10.18
N HIS A 81 10.70 -11.53 -11.46
CA HIS A 81 9.31 -11.32 -11.89
C HIS A 81 8.33 -12.39 -11.37
N ARG A 82 8.85 -13.44 -10.77
CA ARG A 82 8.09 -14.53 -10.12
C ARG A 82 8.56 -14.69 -8.69
N ASP A 83 7.60 -14.75 -7.77
CA ASP A 83 7.81 -15.25 -6.42
C ASP A 83 7.39 -16.72 -6.34
N GLU A 84 7.41 -17.29 -5.12
CA GLU A 84 6.98 -18.66 -4.86
C GLU A 84 5.54 -18.94 -5.30
N ASN A 85 4.70 -17.91 -5.43
CA ASN A 85 3.28 -17.99 -5.76
C ASN A 85 2.98 -17.63 -7.23
N GLY A 86 3.99 -17.26 -8.06
CA GLY A 86 3.81 -16.96 -9.49
C GLY A 86 4.31 -15.59 -9.93
N TRP A 87 3.64 -14.97 -10.92
CA TRP A 87 4.00 -13.65 -11.41
C TRP A 87 3.69 -12.58 -10.37
N HIS A 88 4.64 -11.67 -10.10
CA HIS A 88 4.52 -10.60 -9.13
C HIS A 88 3.15 -9.86 -9.18
N GLY A 89 2.70 -9.49 -10.37
CA GLY A 89 1.44 -8.77 -10.53
C GLY A 89 0.19 -9.50 -10.02
N PHE A 90 0.25 -10.83 -9.84
CA PHE A 90 -0.87 -11.64 -9.35
C PHE A 90 -0.66 -12.16 -7.92
N SER A 91 0.57 -12.30 -7.48
CA SER A 91 0.94 -13.01 -6.26
C SER A 91 1.40 -12.08 -5.13
N HIS A 92 1.89 -10.86 -5.44
CA HIS A 92 2.45 -10.01 -4.38
C HIS A 92 1.46 -9.64 -3.27
N ALA A 93 0.17 -9.48 -3.60
CA ALA A 93 -0.86 -9.20 -2.59
C ALA A 93 -1.04 -10.35 -1.60
N GLU A 94 -0.95 -11.62 -2.06
CA GLU A 94 -1.00 -12.79 -1.18
C GLU A 94 0.28 -12.90 -0.34
N THR A 95 1.42 -12.62 -0.93
CA THR A 95 2.71 -12.59 -0.22
C THR A 95 2.72 -11.46 0.83
N ALA A 96 2.25 -10.26 0.48
CA ALA A 96 2.12 -9.16 1.42
C ALA A 96 1.18 -9.50 2.59
N LEU A 97 0.03 -10.14 2.30
CA LEU A 97 -0.91 -10.58 3.32
C LEU A 97 -0.31 -11.63 4.25
N ARG A 98 0.40 -12.63 3.70
CA ARG A 98 1.09 -13.66 4.49
C ARG A 98 2.11 -13.02 5.42
N ASN A 99 3.01 -12.21 4.90
CA ASN A 99 4.05 -11.52 5.67
C ASN A 99 3.44 -10.60 6.76
N ALA A 100 2.37 -9.88 6.41
CA ALA A 100 1.70 -9.00 7.37
C ALA A 100 1.05 -9.79 8.52
N ARG A 101 0.50 -10.98 8.26
CA ARG A 101 -0.05 -11.87 9.31
C ARG A 101 1.02 -12.54 10.16
N GLU A 102 2.16 -12.86 9.57
CA GLU A 102 3.28 -13.47 10.30
C GLU A 102 3.96 -12.46 11.22
N ASP A 103 4.08 -11.21 10.78
CA ASP A 103 4.82 -10.18 11.51
C ASP A 103 3.94 -9.33 12.44
N PHE A 104 2.64 -9.19 12.15
CA PHE A 104 1.72 -8.31 12.87
C PHE A 104 0.40 -9.02 13.16
N ASP A 105 -0.20 -8.69 14.30
CA ASP A 105 -1.59 -9.10 14.62
C ASP A 105 -2.58 -8.17 13.90
N ILE A 106 -2.76 -8.42 12.59
CA ILE A 106 -3.63 -7.58 11.76
C ILE A 106 -5.09 -8.01 11.84
N ASP A 107 -5.97 -7.02 11.92
CA ASP A 107 -7.41 -7.24 11.82
C ASP A 107 -7.79 -7.89 10.47
N PRO A 108 -8.81 -8.79 10.43
CA PRO A 108 -9.32 -9.37 9.19
C PRO A 108 -9.69 -8.33 8.13
N GLN A 109 -10.14 -7.13 8.51
CA GLN A 109 -10.43 -6.03 7.58
C GLN A 109 -9.15 -5.49 6.93
N VAL A 110 -8.07 -5.34 7.69
CA VAL A 110 -6.74 -4.98 7.16
C VAL A 110 -6.26 -6.04 6.18
N GLY A 111 -6.41 -7.33 6.54
CA GLY A 111 -6.09 -8.43 5.65
C GLY A 111 -6.88 -8.40 4.33
N HIS A 112 -8.18 -8.06 4.38
CA HIS A 112 -9.01 -7.91 3.19
C HIS A 112 -8.55 -6.75 2.29
N ILE A 113 -8.16 -5.62 2.88
CA ILE A 113 -7.60 -4.47 2.14
C ILE A 113 -6.36 -4.91 1.37
N ILE A 114 -5.39 -5.55 2.06
CA ILE A 114 -4.15 -6.03 1.45
C ILE A 114 -4.45 -6.98 0.30
N GLN A 115 -5.32 -7.97 0.50
CA GLN A 115 -5.60 -9.00 -0.51
C GLN A 115 -6.30 -8.47 -1.75
N SER A 116 -7.14 -7.43 -1.62
CA SER A 116 -8.01 -6.96 -2.69
C SER A 116 -7.50 -5.72 -3.43
N HIS A 117 -6.37 -5.12 -3.01
CA HIS A 117 -5.90 -3.86 -3.61
C HIS A 117 -5.58 -3.98 -5.10
N MET A 118 -5.22 -5.19 -5.58
CA MET A 118 -4.88 -5.43 -6.99
C MET A 118 -6.08 -5.55 -7.94
N TRP A 119 -7.31 -5.43 -7.45
CA TRP A 119 -8.45 -5.38 -8.33
C TRP A 119 -8.35 -4.19 -9.33
N PRO A 120 -8.71 -4.29 -10.64
CA PRO A 120 -9.30 -5.46 -11.31
C PRO A 120 -8.29 -6.46 -11.91
N LEU A 121 -6.98 -6.29 -11.75
CA LEU A 121 -6.01 -7.25 -12.27
C LEU A 121 -6.28 -8.65 -11.69
N ASN A 122 -6.52 -8.74 -10.38
CA ASN A 122 -7.02 -9.96 -9.74
C ASN A 122 -8.54 -9.86 -9.58
N ILE A 123 -9.27 -10.35 -10.58
CA ILE A 123 -10.74 -10.26 -10.64
C ILE A 123 -11.46 -11.06 -9.56
N THR A 124 -10.80 -12.05 -8.95
CA THR A 124 -11.39 -12.90 -7.90
C THR A 124 -11.34 -12.24 -6.52
N ARG A 125 -10.50 -11.22 -6.35
CA ARG A 125 -10.29 -10.51 -5.09
C ARG A 125 -10.93 -9.12 -5.10
N ILE A 126 -12.26 -9.08 -5.21
CA ILE A 126 -13.02 -7.83 -5.29
C ILE A 126 -12.99 -7.10 -3.95
N PRO A 127 -12.69 -5.79 -3.91
CA PRO A 127 -12.85 -4.99 -2.70
C PRO A 127 -14.31 -5.01 -2.22
N ARG A 128 -14.57 -5.32 -0.94
CA ARG A 128 -15.92 -5.44 -0.38
C ARG A 128 -16.23 -4.40 0.68
N THR A 129 -15.23 -3.64 1.13
CA THR A 129 -15.37 -2.58 2.13
C THR A 129 -14.99 -1.23 1.54
N ARG A 130 -15.38 -0.15 2.20
CA ARG A 130 -15.01 1.22 1.79
C ARG A 130 -13.51 1.40 1.81
N GLU A 131 -12.87 0.90 2.86
CA GLU A 131 -11.42 0.96 3.08
C GLU A 131 -10.69 0.28 1.93
N ALA A 132 -11.11 -0.93 1.55
CA ALA A 132 -10.53 -1.68 0.45
C ALA A 132 -10.67 -0.95 -0.89
N TRP A 133 -11.83 -0.35 -1.18
CA TRP A 133 -12.02 0.48 -2.37
C TRP A 133 -11.16 1.72 -2.36
N ILE A 134 -11.07 2.41 -1.22
CA ILE A 134 -10.25 3.63 -1.09
C ILE A 134 -8.79 3.30 -1.37
N VAL A 135 -8.24 2.25 -0.75
CA VAL A 135 -6.84 1.84 -0.95
C VAL A 135 -6.59 1.40 -2.39
N CYS A 136 -7.48 0.58 -2.97
CA CYS A 136 -7.40 0.14 -4.35
C CYS A 136 -7.32 1.32 -5.34
N ILE A 137 -8.13 2.37 -5.16
CA ILE A 137 -8.13 3.57 -6.00
C ILE A 137 -6.88 4.43 -5.73
N ALA A 138 -6.54 4.63 -4.46
CA ALA A 138 -5.39 5.44 -4.06
C ALA A 138 -4.08 4.86 -4.58
N ASP A 139 -3.89 3.54 -4.48
CA ASP A 139 -2.75 2.84 -5.02
C ASP A 139 -2.59 3.08 -6.53
N LYS A 140 -3.63 2.83 -7.32
CA LYS A 140 -3.59 3.04 -8.79
C LYS A 140 -3.29 4.48 -9.18
N TRP A 141 -3.82 5.42 -8.43
CA TRP A 141 -3.52 6.85 -8.66
C TRP A 141 -2.06 7.18 -8.36
N VAL A 142 -1.53 6.70 -7.22
CA VAL A 142 -0.13 6.94 -6.83
C VAL A 142 0.82 6.26 -7.81
N SER A 143 0.60 4.97 -8.12
CA SER A 143 1.41 4.20 -9.07
C SER A 143 1.43 4.82 -10.47
N GLY A 144 0.28 5.26 -10.96
CA GLY A 144 0.18 5.94 -12.26
C GLY A 144 1.00 7.24 -12.30
N ARG A 145 0.93 8.05 -11.24
CA ARG A 145 1.74 9.27 -11.13
C ARG A 145 3.23 8.99 -11.04
N GLU A 146 3.63 8.02 -10.23
CA GLU A 146 5.03 7.64 -10.05
C GLU A 146 5.65 7.17 -11.37
N THR A 147 4.93 6.35 -12.13
CA THR A 147 5.35 5.89 -13.45
C THR A 147 5.50 7.03 -14.47
N LEU A 148 4.54 7.96 -14.51
CA LEU A 148 4.57 9.11 -15.43
C LEU A 148 5.76 10.05 -15.11
N PHE A 149 6.00 10.36 -13.84
CA PHE A 149 7.13 11.22 -13.45
C PHE A 149 8.48 10.57 -13.72
N HIS A 150 8.58 9.23 -13.58
CA HIS A 150 9.82 8.53 -13.91
C HIS A 150 10.13 8.59 -15.41
N ARG A 151 9.13 8.35 -16.27
CA ARG A 151 9.29 8.47 -17.73
C ARG A 151 9.69 9.87 -18.18
N SER A 152 9.14 10.91 -17.54
CA SER A 152 9.48 12.30 -17.86
C SER A 152 10.94 12.63 -17.56
N LYS A 153 11.53 12.09 -16.49
CA LYS A 153 12.94 12.28 -16.15
C LYS A 153 13.89 11.50 -17.08
N ALA A 154 13.49 10.30 -17.49
CA ALA A 154 14.30 9.47 -18.40
C ALA A 154 14.39 10.06 -19.81
N ASN A 155 13.43 10.86 -20.26
CA ASN A 155 13.41 11.50 -21.59
C ASN A 155 14.16 12.86 -21.64
N HIS A 156 14.72 13.34 -20.53
CA HIS A 156 15.44 14.62 -20.46
C HIS A 156 16.94 14.44 -20.14
N ASN A 157 17.43 13.21 -20.12
CA ASN A 157 18.86 12.83 -20.06
C ASN A 157 19.26 12.11 -21.35
#